data_1ee32b8bad7278ea32045120c81e281f
#
_entry.id   1ee32b8bad7278ea32045120c81e281f
#
_cell.length_a   1.000
_cell.length_b   1.000
_cell.length_c   1.000
_cell.angle_alpha   90.00
_cell.angle_beta   90.00
_cell.angle_gamma   90.00
#
_symmetry.space_group_name_H-M   'P 1'
#
loop_
_entity.id
_entity.type
_entity.pdbx_description
1 polymer ?
#
loop_
_entity_poly.entity_id
_entity_poly.type
_entity_poly.pdbx_seq_one_letter_code
_entity_poly.pdbx_strand_id
1 'polypeptide(L)'
;MKVYVKKKAENRIKNGYPLIQKEDLIDSQIETTQWVELVDQQGKFLGKGYLGKQNKGIGWVLSQKNEPFDQGFFEKKFSEAKEKRHTFFTDEQTTAFRLFNGEGDGIGGLIVDYYEHYAVFSWYNETLYTYRHLFFSAFQQVYPEIKGTYEKIRFETSEIPESQYVYGDTAPEPLIIKENGISYATYLNEGLMTGIFLDQREVRGSLIDGLGLGKKVLNMFSYTGAFSVAAAMGGAIETTSVDLAKRSLKKTQEQFEMNNLDVTAQKIIVMDVFEYFKYAKRKQLTYDLIILDPPSFARNKKKVFRVSKNYGELVKDSLSILSSEGTIIASTNAANVSIEQFKNMIETEFVAANVAFKERTHYRLPQDFQTNEFFPEGNYLKVFIYQIKK
;
A
#
# COMPACT_ATOMS: atom_id res chain seq x y z
N MET A 1 17.88 -23.66 -14.15
CA MET A 1 19.29 -23.38 -13.76
C MET A 1 19.44 -23.63 -12.27
N LYS A 2 20.58 -24.27 -11.82
CA LYS A 2 20.86 -24.45 -10.37
C LYS A 2 21.62 -23.26 -9.83
N VAL A 3 21.21 -22.77 -8.66
CA VAL A 3 21.84 -21.66 -7.93
C VAL A 3 22.17 -22.14 -6.52
N TYR A 4 23.44 -22.04 -6.16
CA TYR A 4 23.94 -22.51 -4.86
C TYR A 4 23.82 -21.42 -3.80
N VAL A 5 23.26 -21.78 -2.65
CA VAL A 5 23.07 -20.85 -1.53
C VAL A 5 24.03 -21.15 -0.39
N LYS A 6 24.35 -20.11 0.39
CA LYS A 6 25.19 -20.23 1.59
C LYS A 6 24.40 -20.89 2.73
N LYS A 7 25.11 -21.53 3.65
CA LYS A 7 24.54 -22.27 4.79
C LYS A 7 23.53 -21.46 5.63
N LYS A 8 23.76 -20.15 5.80
CA LYS A 8 22.87 -19.28 6.55
C LYS A 8 21.51 -19.13 5.85
N ALA A 9 21.50 -19.01 4.52
CA ALA A 9 20.28 -18.88 3.73
C ALA A 9 19.50 -20.19 3.62
N GLU A 10 20.20 -21.34 3.62
CA GLU A 10 19.61 -22.68 3.56
C GLU A 10 18.52 -22.87 4.64
N ASN A 11 18.81 -22.54 5.90
CA ASN A 11 17.87 -22.70 7.00
C ASN A 11 16.65 -21.78 6.85
N ARG A 12 16.84 -20.53 6.39
CA ARG A 12 15.72 -19.60 6.16
C ARG A 12 14.79 -20.09 5.06
N ILE A 13 15.36 -20.55 3.93
CA ILE A 13 14.58 -21.08 2.81
C ILE A 13 13.81 -22.33 3.22
N LYS A 14 14.44 -23.28 3.93
CA LYS A 14 13.77 -24.48 4.46
C LYS A 14 12.61 -24.15 5.41
N ASN A 15 12.73 -23.08 6.17
CA ASN A 15 11.69 -22.59 7.08
C ASN A 15 10.65 -21.70 6.41
N GLY A 16 10.64 -21.60 5.08
CA GLY A 16 9.59 -20.90 4.35
C GLY A 16 9.85 -19.40 4.06
N TYR A 17 11.03 -18.86 4.45
CA TYR A 17 11.36 -17.45 4.13
C TYR A 17 11.53 -17.28 2.62
N PRO A 18 10.71 -16.41 1.97
CA PRO A 18 10.60 -16.43 0.51
C PRO A 18 11.59 -15.51 -0.21
N LEU A 19 12.14 -14.48 0.47
CA LEU A 19 12.98 -13.47 -0.18
C LEU A 19 14.42 -13.93 -0.28
N ILE A 20 15.03 -13.82 -1.46
CA ILE A 20 16.44 -14.12 -1.72
C ILE A 20 17.22 -12.81 -1.71
N GLN A 21 18.25 -12.74 -0.88
CA GLN A 21 19.18 -11.63 -0.80
C GLN A 21 20.47 -11.92 -1.59
N LYS A 22 21.17 -10.89 -2.01
CA LYS A 22 22.43 -11.04 -2.75
C LYS A 22 23.49 -11.81 -1.94
N GLU A 23 23.55 -11.56 -0.65
CA GLU A 23 24.45 -12.22 0.29
C GLU A 23 24.10 -13.69 0.56
N ASP A 24 22.91 -14.16 0.17
CA ASP A 24 22.50 -15.56 0.31
C ASP A 24 23.17 -16.48 -0.69
N LEU A 25 23.57 -15.95 -1.85
CA LEU A 25 24.13 -16.72 -2.92
C LEU A 25 25.64 -16.93 -2.75
N ILE A 26 26.13 -18.09 -3.18
CA ILE A 26 27.58 -18.38 -3.26
C ILE A 26 28.17 -17.52 -4.37
N ASP A 27 27.58 -17.56 -5.57
CA ASP A 27 27.92 -16.64 -6.65
C ASP A 27 26.89 -15.49 -6.68
N SER A 28 27.29 -14.36 -6.14
CA SER A 28 26.45 -13.16 -6.06
C SER A 28 26.39 -12.34 -7.36
N GLN A 29 27.08 -12.77 -8.42
CA GLN A 29 27.10 -12.12 -9.73
C GLN A 29 26.15 -12.80 -10.74
N ILE A 30 25.41 -13.84 -10.31
CA ILE A 30 24.45 -14.51 -11.20
C ILE A 30 23.34 -13.54 -11.59
N GLU A 31 23.23 -13.32 -12.91
CA GLU A 31 22.12 -12.62 -13.54
C GLU A 31 21.40 -13.59 -14.47
N THR A 32 20.10 -13.70 -14.31
CA THR A 32 19.28 -14.59 -15.14
C THR A 32 17.82 -14.14 -15.13
N THR A 33 17.15 -14.31 -16.26
CA THR A 33 15.70 -14.16 -16.42
C THR A 33 14.96 -15.52 -16.47
N GLN A 34 15.63 -16.59 -16.04
CA GLN A 34 15.07 -17.95 -16.04
C GLN A 34 14.64 -18.36 -14.62
N TRP A 35 13.76 -19.34 -14.55
CA TRP A 35 13.46 -20.05 -13.32
C TRP A 35 14.71 -20.73 -12.76
N VAL A 36 14.91 -20.63 -11.45
CA VAL A 36 16.07 -21.21 -10.77
C VAL A 36 15.67 -22.25 -9.74
N GLU A 37 16.49 -23.29 -9.61
CA GLU A 37 16.49 -24.24 -8.51
C GLU A 37 17.54 -23.82 -7.49
N LEU A 38 17.11 -23.49 -6.28
CA LEU A 38 18.00 -23.20 -5.17
C LEU A 38 18.46 -24.50 -4.56
N VAL A 39 19.76 -24.67 -4.42
CA VAL A 39 20.39 -25.87 -3.88
C VAL A 39 21.40 -25.51 -2.80
N ASP A 40 21.61 -26.41 -1.84
CA ASP A 40 22.68 -26.27 -0.86
C ASP A 40 24.07 -26.51 -1.50
N GLN A 41 25.14 -26.42 -0.70
CA GLN A 41 26.52 -26.63 -1.17
C GLN A 41 26.79 -28.04 -1.68
N GLN A 42 26.00 -29.03 -1.29
CA GLN A 42 26.08 -30.43 -1.74
C GLN A 42 25.17 -30.71 -2.95
N GLY A 43 24.44 -29.69 -3.44
CA GLY A 43 23.52 -29.81 -4.59
C GLY A 43 22.15 -30.36 -4.23
N LYS A 44 21.80 -30.44 -2.93
CA LYS A 44 20.48 -30.85 -2.47
C LYS A 44 19.46 -29.73 -2.71
N PHE A 45 18.31 -30.06 -3.27
CA PHE A 45 17.22 -29.13 -3.56
C PHE A 45 16.66 -28.48 -2.28
N LEU A 46 16.45 -27.18 -2.32
CA LEU A 46 15.88 -26.37 -1.23
C LEU A 46 14.57 -25.68 -1.62
N GLY A 47 14.46 -25.29 -2.88
CA GLY A 47 13.29 -24.58 -3.40
C GLY A 47 13.49 -24.16 -4.85
N LYS A 48 12.42 -23.70 -5.46
CA LYS A 48 12.41 -23.18 -6.82
C LYS A 48 11.79 -21.80 -6.86
N GLY A 49 12.32 -20.93 -7.71
CA GLY A 49 11.90 -19.55 -7.78
C GLY A 49 12.54 -18.82 -8.95
N TYR A 50 12.81 -17.54 -8.77
CA TYR A 50 13.46 -16.71 -9.76
C TYR A 50 14.42 -15.70 -9.12
N LEU A 51 15.36 -15.22 -9.92
CA LEU A 51 16.21 -14.08 -9.60
C LEU A 51 15.91 -12.95 -10.59
N GLY A 52 16.18 -11.72 -10.19
CA GLY A 52 16.06 -10.54 -11.02
C GLY A 52 16.24 -9.26 -10.21
N LYS A 53 16.58 -8.18 -10.89
CA LYS A 53 16.75 -6.88 -10.27
C LYS A 53 15.43 -6.35 -9.74
N GLN A 54 15.42 -5.97 -8.47
CA GLN A 54 14.24 -5.44 -7.78
C GLN A 54 14.65 -4.60 -6.57
N ASN A 55 13.69 -3.86 -5.97
CA ASN A 55 13.97 -2.97 -4.84
C ASN A 55 14.27 -3.71 -3.53
N LYS A 56 13.69 -4.92 -3.32
CA LYS A 56 13.91 -5.74 -2.14
C LYS A 56 14.54 -7.07 -2.53
N GLY A 57 15.75 -7.36 -2.03
CA GLY A 57 16.45 -8.59 -2.38
C GLY A 57 16.77 -8.69 -3.88
N ILE A 58 17.01 -9.90 -4.36
CA ILE A 58 17.34 -10.21 -5.74
C ILE A 58 16.48 -11.31 -6.36
N GLY A 59 15.45 -11.76 -5.68
CA GLY A 59 14.57 -12.81 -6.17
C GLY A 59 13.66 -13.37 -5.09
N TRP A 60 12.86 -14.35 -5.48
CA TRP A 60 11.86 -14.97 -4.62
C TRP A 60 11.80 -16.48 -4.80
N VAL A 61 11.63 -17.20 -3.70
CA VAL A 61 11.25 -18.63 -3.68
C VAL A 61 9.74 -18.72 -3.84
N LEU A 62 9.27 -19.42 -4.85
CA LEU A 62 7.84 -19.60 -5.15
C LEU A 62 7.32 -20.96 -4.70
N SER A 63 8.19 -21.97 -4.61
CA SER A 63 7.84 -23.31 -4.16
C SER A 63 9.02 -24.01 -3.49
N GLN A 64 8.73 -24.77 -2.45
CA GLN A 64 9.68 -25.72 -1.83
C GLN A 64 9.60 -27.11 -2.45
N LYS A 65 8.79 -27.30 -3.50
CA LYS A 65 8.66 -28.52 -4.27
C LYS A 65 9.35 -28.35 -5.62
N ASN A 66 9.89 -29.45 -6.14
CA ASN A 66 10.45 -29.46 -7.50
C ASN A 66 9.31 -29.72 -8.50
N GLU A 67 8.53 -28.69 -8.76
CA GLU A 67 7.37 -28.71 -9.65
C GLU A 67 7.57 -27.74 -10.83
N PRO A 68 6.93 -27.97 -11.99
CA PRO A 68 7.00 -27.04 -13.10
C PRO A 68 6.28 -25.74 -12.76
N PHE A 69 6.79 -24.60 -13.24
CA PHE A 69 6.11 -23.32 -13.21
C PHE A 69 5.43 -23.09 -14.56
N ASP A 70 4.38 -23.86 -14.78
CA ASP A 70 3.52 -23.81 -15.95
C ASP A 70 2.18 -23.09 -15.62
N GLN A 71 1.28 -23.05 -16.59
CA GLN A 71 -0.03 -22.42 -16.42
C GLN A 71 -0.81 -23.05 -15.25
N GLY A 72 -0.78 -24.37 -15.07
CA GLY A 72 -1.48 -25.06 -13.98
C GLY A 72 -0.98 -24.67 -12.60
N PHE A 73 0.33 -24.41 -12.44
CA PHE A 73 0.89 -23.89 -11.20
C PHE A 73 0.28 -22.52 -10.85
N PHE A 74 0.21 -21.62 -11.82
CA PHE A 74 -0.34 -20.27 -11.59
C PHE A 74 -1.86 -20.28 -11.43
N GLU A 75 -2.59 -21.14 -12.15
CA GLU A 75 -4.04 -21.35 -11.93
C GLU A 75 -4.33 -21.77 -10.49
N LYS A 76 -3.55 -22.72 -9.96
CA LYS A 76 -3.67 -23.12 -8.56
C LYS A 76 -3.45 -21.97 -7.61
N LYS A 77 -2.40 -21.14 -7.82
CA LYS A 77 -2.11 -19.98 -6.98
C LYS A 77 -3.23 -18.93 -7.03
N PHE A 78 -3.76 -18.64 -8.20
CA PHE A 78 -4.88 -17.72 -8.35
C PHE A 78 -6.18 -18.29 -7.75
N SER A 79 -6.44 -19.60 -7.88
CA SER A 79 -7.60 -20.24 -7.27
C SER A 79 -7.55 -20.18 -5.73
N GLU A 80 -6.38 -20.46 -5.13
CA GLU A 80 -6.15 -20.33 -3.70
C GLU A 80 -6.35 -18.88 -3.22
N ALA A 81 -5.92 -17.90 -4.01
CA ALA A 81 -6.11 -16.47 -3.70
C ALA A 81 -7.58 -16.05 -3.82
N LYS A 82 -8.30 -16.56 -4.82
CA LYS A 82 -9.75 -16.32 -5.02
C LYS A 82 -10.56 -16.83 -3.84
N GLU A 83 -10.29 -18.05 -3.39
CA GLU A 83 -10.98 -18.66 -2.25
C GLU A 83 -10.81 -17.85 -0.97
N LYS A 84 -9.60 -17.37 -0.68
CA LYS A 84 -9.33 -16.52 0.49
C LYS A 84 -10.11 -15.19 0.49
N ARG A 85 -10.57 -14.75 -0.67
CA ARG A 85 -11.26 -13.47 -0.89
C ARG A 85 -12.69 -13.62 -1.37
N HIS A 86 -13.27 -14.82 -1.29
CA HIS A 86 -14.61 -15.10 -1.82
C HIS A 86 -15.68 -14.12 -1.30
N THR A 87 -15.60 -13.68 -0.05
CA THR A 87 -16.54 -12.72 0.54
C THR A 87 -16.49 -11.34 -0.09
N PHE A 88 -15.32 -10.91 -0.59
CA PHE A 88 -15.19 -9.60 -1.24
C PHE A 88 -15.88 -9.52 -2.60
N PHE A 89 -16.03 -10.65 -3.31
CA PHE A 89 -16.72 -10.67 -4.60
C PHE A 89 -18.23 -10.46 -4.50
N THR A 90 -18.80 -10.61 -3.31
CA THR A 90 -20.23 -10.45 -3.03
C THR A 90 -20.53 -9.21 -2.18
N ASP A 91 -19.51 -8.43 -1.84
CA ASP A 91 -19.65 -7.20 -1.07
C ASP A 91 -19.98 -6.02 -1.99
N GLU A 92 -21.26 -5.56 -1.94
CA GLU A 92 -21.72 -4.41 -2.72
C GLU A 92 -21.27 -3.05 -2.14
N GLN A 93 -20.73 -3.05 -0.92
CA GLN A 93 -20.23 -1.84 -0.26
C GLN A 93 -18.75 -1.60 -0.50
N THR A 94 -18.00 -2.65 -0.91
CA THR A 94 -16.57 -2.56 -1.21
C THR A 94 -16.26 -3.31 -2.50
N THR A 95 -16.15 -2.59 -3.60
CA THR A 95 -15.97 -3.15 -4.96
C THR A 95 -14.54 -2.99 -5.49
N ALA A 96 -13.58 -2.65 -4.60
CA ALA A 96 -12.15 -2.68 -4.91
C ALA A 96 -11.36 -3.24 -3.75
N PHE A 97 -10.49 -4.22 -4.04
CA PHE A 97 -9.71 -4.94 -3.04
C PHE A 97 -8.47 -5.59 -3.64
N ARG A 98 -7.52 -6.02 -2.78
CA ARG A 98 -6.33 -6.77 -3.18
C ARG A 98 -6.70 -8.20 -3.54
N LEU A 99 -6.60 -8.56 -4.82
CA LEU A 99 -6.93 -9.89 -5.32
C LEU A 99 -5.78 -10.87 -5.16
N PHE A 100 -4.53 -10.41 -5.30
CA PHE A 100 -3.32 -11.21 -5.12
C PHE A 100 -2.20 -10.37 -4.49
N ASN A 101 -1.65 -10.82 -3.37
CA ASN A 101 -0.70 -10.04 -2.58
C ASN A 101 0.70 -10.69 -2.50
N GLY A 102 1.36 -10.80 -3.62
CA GLY A 102 2.78 -11.15 -3.67
C GLY A 102 3.14 -12.44 -2.95
N GLU A 103 4.10 -12.36 -2.07
CA GLU A 103 4.59 -13.47 -1.25
C GLU A 103 3.55 -13.99 -0.24
N GLY A 104 2.55 -13.21 0.10
CA GLY A 104 1.42 -13.64 0.94
C GLY A 104 0.52 -14.68 0.25
N ASP A 105 0.45 -14.61 -1.08
CA ASP A 105 -0.23 -15.60 -1.93
C ASP A 105 0.77 -16.52 -2.67
N GLY A 106 2.06 -16.44 -2.33
CA GLY A 106 3.10 -17.36 -2.76
C GLY A 106 3.83 -16.99 -4.06
N ILE A 107 3.64 -15.77 -4.60
CA ILE A 107 4.40 -15.28 -5.75
C ILE A 107 4.91 -13.86 -5.44
N GLY A 108 6.01 -13.77 -4.69
CA GLY A 108 6.63 -12.47 -4.41
C GLY A 108 6.97 -11.71 -5.70
N GLY A 109 6.75 -10.39 -5.69
CA GLY A 109 6.99 -9.53 -6.86
C GLY A 109 5.82 -9.37 -7.82
N LEU A 110 4.67 -10.03 -7.56
CA LEU A 110 3.42 -9.85 -8.28
C LEU A 110 2.32 -9.36 -7.34
N ILE A 111 1.63 -8.31 -7.73
CA ILE A 111 0.41 -7.85 -7.06
C ILE A 111 -0.71 -7.77 -8.12
N VAL A 112 -1.93 -8.16 -7.73
CA VAL A 112 -3.12 -7.93 -8.54
C VAL A 112 -4.19 -7.28 -7.67
N ASP A 113 -4.69 -6.13 -8.11
CA ASP A 113 -5.80 -5.42 -7.49
C ASP A 113 -7.05 -5.53 -8.36
N TYR A 114 -8.20 -5.71 -7.72
CA TYR A 114 -9.52 -5.72 -8.32
C TYR A 114 -10.19 -4.36 -8.18
N TYR A 115 -10.83 -3.89 -9.25
CA TYR A 115 -11.60 -2.64 -9.31
C TYR A 115 -12.85 -2.86 -10.16
N GLU A 116 -14.02 -3.08 -9.56
CA GLU A 116 -15.33 -3.15 -10.25
C GLU A 116 -15.29 -3.96 -11.56
N HIS A 117 -14.92 -5.25 -11.49
CA HIS A 117 -14.71 -6.19 -12.61
C HIS A 117 -13.47 -5.94 -13.50
N TYR A 118 -12.57 -5.06 -13.11
CA TYR A 118 -11.28 -4.87 -13.78
C TYR A 118 -10.14 -5.32 -12.88
N ALA A 119 -9.07 -5.81 -13.47
CA ALA A 119 -7.87 -6.21 -12.75
C ALA A 119 -6.67 -5.32 -13.13
N VAL A 120 -5.85 -4.99 -12.14
CA VAL A 120 -4.60 -4.27 -12.34
C VAL A 120 -3.45 -5.09 -11.80
N PHE A 121 -2.61 -5.59 -12.70
CA PHE A 121 -1.36 -6.28 -12.37
C PHE A 121 -0.27 -5.27 -12.07
N SER A 122 0.48 -5.45 -10.99
CA SER A 122 1.69 -4.68 -10.69
C SER A 122 2.90 -5.61 -10.66
N TRP A 123 3.83 -5.39 -11.58
CA TRP A 123 5.03 -6.18 -11.77
C TRP A 123 6.23 -5.48 -11.13
N TYR A 124 6.82 -6.10 -10.12
CA TYR A 124 7.96 -5.55 -9.38
C TYR A 124 9.31 -6.11 -9.86
N ASN A 125 9.28 -7.03 -10.82
CA ASN A 125 10.48 -7.71 -11.29
C ASN A 125 10.36 -8.05 -12.79
N GLU A 126 11.41 -7.77 -13.54
CA GLU A 126 11.50 -8.01 -14.98
C GLU A 126 11.41 -9.50 -15.32
N THR A 127 11.99 -10.39 -14.50
CA THR A 127 11.95 -11.83 -14.75
C THR A 127 10.51 -12.36 -14.71
N LEU A 128 9.70 -11.95 -13.72
CA LEU A 128 8.28 -12.30 -13.72
C LEU A 128 7.55 -11.76 -14.95
N TYR A 129 7.83 -10.50 -15.30
CA TYR A 129 7.23 -9.87 -16.47
C TYR A 129 7.52 -10.60 -17.77
N THR A 130 8.71 -11.19 -17.91
CA THR A 130 9.05 -12.02 -19.08
C THR A 130 8.08 -13.20 -19.25
N TYR A 131 7.57 -13.76 -18.17
CA TYR A 131 6.61 -14.87 -18.17
C TYR A 131 5.15 -14.42 -18.05
N ARG A 132 4.82 -13.13 -18.19
CA ARG A 132 3.47 -12.59 -17.96
C ARG A 132 2.36 -13.29 -18.74
N HIS A 133 2.65 -13.86 -19.91
CA HIS A 133 1.69 -14.62 -20.70
C HIS A 133 1.12 -15.84 -19.96
N LEU A 134 1.94 -16.55 -19.16
CA LEU A 134 1.48 -17.67 -18.33
C LEU A 134 0.55 -17.18 -17.21
N PHE A 135 0.88 -16.02 -16.61
CA PHE A 135 0.04 -15.41 -15.58
C PHE A 135 -1.30 -14.95 -16.14
N PHE A 136 -1.32 -14.29 -17.28
CA PHE A 136 -2.56 -13.84 -17.89
C PHE A 136 -3.43 -15.01 -18.34
N SER A 137 -2.86 -16.06 -18.95
CA SER A 137 -3.61 -17.26 -19.33
C SER A 137 -4.21 -17.95 -18.10
N ALA A 138 -3.44 -18.15 -17.04
CA ALA A 138 -3.94 -18.73 -15.79
C ALA A 138 -5.00 -17.86 -15.12
N PHE A 139 -4.80 -16.55 -15.11
CA PHE A 139 -5.74 -15.60 -14.52
C PHE A 139 -7.10 -15.61 -15.24
N GLN A 140 -7.13 -15.59 -16.55
CA GLN A 140 -8.35 -15.68 -17.36
C GLN A 140 -9.17 -16.95 -17.08
N GLN A 141 -8.50 -18.08 -16.83
CA GLN A 141 -9.19 -19.34 -16.49
C GLN A 141 -9.84 -19.28 -15.11
N VAL A 142 -9.19 -18.63 -14.15
CA VAL A 142 -9.67 -18.58 -12.76
C VAL A 142 -10.68 -17.45 -12.52
N TYR A 143 -10.55 -16.34 -13.26
CA TYR A 143 -11.38 -15.14 -13.13
C TYR A 143 -12.08 -14.75 -14.44
N PRO A 144 -12.94 -15.62 -15.00
CA PRO A 144 -13.65 -15.32 -16.25
C PRO A 144 -14.62 -14.14 -16.14
N GLU A 145 -14.97 -13.71 -14.91
CA GLU A 145 -15.82 -12.55 -14.63
C GLU A 145 -15.10 -11.20 -14.80
N ILE A 146 -13.77 -11.17 -14.94
CA ILE A 146 -13.01 -9.95 -15.16
C ILE A 146 -13.20 -9.46 -16.60
N LYS A 147 -13.71 -8.24 -16.74
CA LYS A 147 -14.01 -7.61 -18.03
C LYS A 147 -12.77 -7.13 -18.75
N GLY A 148 -11.82 -6.55 -18.03
CA GLY A 148 -10.59 -6.02 -18.63
C GLY A 148 -9.43 -5.96 -17.63
N THR A 149 -8.22 -5.93 -18.20
CA THR A 149 -6.98 -6.04 -17.42
C THR A 149 -6.00 -4.96 -17.83
N TYR A 150 -5.39 -4.37 -16.83
CA TYR A 150 -4.33 -3.37 -16.93
C TYR A 150 -3.07 -3.85 -16.22
N GLU A 151 -1.93 -3.24 -16.55
CA GLU A 151 -0.69 -3.53 -15.83
C GLU A 151 0.08 -2.27 -15.47
N LYS A 152 0.84 -2.36 -14.38
CA LYS A 152 1.76 -1.33 -13.86
C LYS A 152 3.16 -1.91 -13.78
N ILE A 153 4.11 -1.23 -14.36
CA ILE A 153 5.52 -1.63 -14.38
C ILE A 153 6.23 -0.92 -13.24
N ARG A 154 6.64 -1.69 -12.23
CA ARG A 154 7.26 -1.19 -11.00
C ARG A 154 8.75 -1.48 -10.89
N PHE A 155 9.35 -2.06 -11.92
CA PHE A 155 10.79 -2.22 -12.06
C PHE A 155 11.34 -1.16 -13.02
N GLU A 156 12.63 -0.89 -12.95
CA GLU A 156 13.29 0.11 -13.78
C GLU A 156 13.41 -0.37 -15.23
N THR A 157 12.79 0.33 -16.15
CA THR A 157 12.86 0.09 -17.59
C THR A 157 12.59 1.39 -18.36
N SER A 158 13.20 1.53 -19.54
CA SER A 158 12.93 2.61 -20.50
C SER A 158 12.10 2.16 -21.70
N GLU A 159 11.82 0.86 -21.83
CA GLU A 159 11.21 0.25 -23.02
C GLU A 159 9.71 0.06 -22.88
N ILE A 160 9.21 0.01 -21.66
CA ILE A 160 7.81 -0.34 -21.36
C ILE A 160 7.16 0.84 -20.62
N PRO A 161 5.95 1.28 -21.01
CA PRO A 161 5.22 2.32 -20.29
C PRO A 161 4.95 1.94 -18.82
N GLU A 162 4.95 2.93 -17.92
CA GLU A 162 4.62 2.70 -16.49
C GLU A 162 3.26 2.06 -16.27
N SER A 163 2.32 2.28 -17.20
CA SER A 163 0.96 1.79 -17.15
C SER A 163 0.44 1.54 -18.55
N GLN A 164 -0.26 0.43 -18.75
CA GLN A 164 -0.93 0.14 -20.01
C GLN A 164 -2.10 -0.82 -19.85
N TYR A 165 -3.03 -0.74 -20.83
CA TYR A 165 -4.08 -1.73 -21.04
C TYR A 165 -3.46 -3.02 -21.60
N VAL A 166 -4.02 -4.17 -21.21
CA VAL A 166 -3.52 -5.48 -21.64
C VAL A 166 -4.53 -6.22 -22.52
N TYR A 167 -5.73 -6.50 -22.02
CA TYR A 167 -6.79 -7.19 -22.75
C TYR A 167 -8.19 -6.98 -22.14
N GLY A 168 -9.24 -7.36 -22.90
CA GLY A 168 -10.65 -7.31 -22.49
C GLY A 168 -11.32 -5.99 -22.86
N ASP A 169 -12.23 -5.53 -22.02
CA ASP A 169 -12.89 -4.23 -22.19
C ASP A 169 -12.07 -3.11 -21.55
N THR A 170 -12.11 -1.91 -22.10
CA THR A 170 -11.54 -0.73 -21.47
C THR A 170 -12.44 -0.22 -20.36
N ALA A 171 -11.86 0.09 -19.20
CA ALA A 171 -12.59 0.69 -18.10
C ALA A 171 -13.03 2.13 -18.44
N PRO A 172 -14.18 2.58 -17.91
CA PRO A 172 -14.51 4.02 -17.93
C PRO A 172 -13.44 4.86 -17.23
N GLU A 173 -13.28 6.11 -17.64
CA GLU A 173 -12.39 7.07 -16.97
C GLU A 173 -13.18 8.32 -16.54
N PRO A 174 -13.37 8.49 -15.21
CA PRO A 174 -12.97 7.63 -14.11
C PRO A 174 -13.78 6.33 -14.00
N LEU A 175 -13.16 5.25 -13.52
CA LEU A 175 -13.88 4.08 -13.04
C LEU A 175 -14.31 4.34 -11.60
N ILE A 176 -15.61 4.20 -11.35
CA ILE A 176 -16.17 4.41 -10.03
C ILE A 176 -16.16 3.10 -9.25
N ILE A 177 -15.54 3.12 -8.09
CA ILE A 177 -15.56 1.99 -7.14
C ILE A 177 -16.25 2.41 -5.85
N LYS A 178 -16.67 1.45 -5.05
CA LYS A 178 -17.11 1.67 -3.67
C LYS A 178 -16.08 1.15 -2.68
N GLU A 179 -15.96 1.84 -1.57
CA GLU A 179 -15.25 1.38 -0.38
C GLU A 179 -16.03 1.83 0.85
N ASN A 180 -16.46 0.86 1.68
CA ASN A 180 -17.33 1.11 2.84
C ASN A 180 -18.59 1.94 2.48
N GLY A 181 -19.18 1.69 1.31
CA GLY A 181 -20.36 2.40 0.80
C GLY A 181 -20.09 3.78 0.18
N ILE A 182 -18.86 4.27 0.23
CA ILE A 182 -18.46 5.56 -0.35
C ILE A 182 -17.93 5.34 -1.78
N SER A 183 -18.32 6.20 -2.70
CA SER A 183 -17.86 6.17 -4.08
C SER A 183 -16.53 6.88 -4.24
N TYR A 184 -15.60 6.27 -5.00
CA TYR A 184 -14.30 6.84 -5.32
C TYR A 184 -14.01 6.75 -6.82
N ALA A 185 -13.55 7.84 -7.41
CA ALA A 185 -13.02 7.87 -8.76
C ALA A 185 -11.63 7.25 -8.83
N THR A 186 -11.46 6.26 -9.69
CA THR A 186 -10.18 5.59 -9.94
C THR A 186 -9.80 5.64 -11.42
N TYR A 187 -8.50 5.53 -11.69
CA TYR A 187 -7.90 5.67 -13.00
C TYR A 187 -6.93 4.55 -13.25
N LEU A 188 -7.37 3.51 -13.92
CA LEU A 188 -6.58 2.28 -14.04
C LEU A 188 -5.36 2.42 -14.94
N ASN A 189 -5.38 3.37 -15.89
CA ASN A 189 -4.29 3.60 -16.84
C ASN A 189 -3.53 4.93 -16.66
N GLU A 190 -3.71 5.63 -15.54
CA GLU A 190 -3.03 6.90 -15.27
C GLU A 190 -1.77 6.69 -14.39
N GLY A 191 -0.60 6.46 -15.02
CA GLY A 191 0.66 6.24 -14.29
C GLY A 191 0.65 5.06 -13.32
N LEU A 192 1.49 5.08 -12.30
CA LEU A 192 1.63 3.95 -11.36
C LEU A 192 0.51 3.83 -10.32
N MET A 193 -0.25 4.90 -10.07
CA MET A 193 -1.27 4.94 -9.03
C MET A 193 -2.67 4.98 -9.63
N THR A 194 -3.64 4.40 -8.94
CA THR A 194 -5.03 4.28 -9.42
C THR A 194 -5.99 5.31 -8.84
N GLY A 195 -5.54 6.16 -7.92
CA GLY A 195 -6.37 7.19 -7.28
C GLY A 195 -6.71 6.89 -5.82
N ILE A 196 -6.58 5.66 -5.35
CA ILE A 196 -6.83 5.28 -3.95
C ILE A 196 -5.82 4.21 -3.50
N PHE A 197 -5.44 4.22 -2.22
CA PHE A 197 -4.64 3.18 -1.59
C PHE A 197 -5.55 2.22 -0.82
N LEU A 198 -5.73 1.00 -1.33
CA LEU A 198 -6.68 0.01 -0.79
C LEU A 198 -6.27 -0.52 0.59
N ASP A 199 -4.98 -0.46 0.94
CA ASP A 199 -4.46 -0.90 2.24
C ASP A 199 -4.91 -0.04 3.42
N GLN A 200 -5.43 1.17 3.17
CA GLN A 200 -5.94 2.09 4.19
C GLN A 200 -7.47 1.98 4.42
N ARG A 201 -8.15 1.03 3.79
CA ARG A 201 -9.62 0.87 3.84
C ARG A 201 -10.18 0.82 5.26
N GLU A 202 -9.58 -0.01 6.13
CA GLU A 202 -10.02 -0.18 7.51
C GLU A 202 -9.88 1.12 8.32
N VAL A 203 -8.82 1.89 8.07
CA VAL A 203 -8.59 3.16 8.74
C VAL A 203 -9.61 4.21 8.27
N ARG A 204 -9.92 4.25 6.96
CA ARG A 204 -10.99 5.12 6.45
C ARG A 204 -12.36 4.71 6.97
N GLY A 205 -12.61 3.40 7.11
CA GLY A 205 -13.82 2.88 7.76
C GLY A 205 -14.04 3.43 9.16
N SER A 206 -12.99 3.53 9.99
CA SER A 206 -13.09 4.08 11.34
C SER A 206 -13.59 5.54 11.39
N LEU A 207 -13.31 6.32 10.34
CA LEU A 207 -13.81 7.71 10.25
C LEU A 207 -15.33 7.74 10.03
N ILE A 208 -15.84 6.81 9.24
CA ILE A 208 -17.27 6.64 8.96
C ILE A 208 -17.97 6.12 10.22
N ASP A 209 -17.35 5.21 10.96
CA ASP A 209 -17.87 4.60 12.19
C ASP A 209 -17.86 5.54 13.41
N GLY A 210 -17.74 6.85 13.16
CA GLY A 210 -17.93 7.90 14.17
C GLY A 210 -16.66 8.58 14.65
N LEU A 211 -15.46 8.13 14.25
CA LEU A 211 -14.21 8.81 14.64
C LEU A 211 -14.13 10.24 14.08
N GLY A 212 -14.75 10.50 12.91
CA GLY A 212 -14.82 11.80 12.26
C GLY A 212 -15.99 12.69 12.74
N LEU A 213 -17.00 12.12 13.40
CA LEU A 213 -18.25 12.79 13.69
C LEU A 213 -18.07 14.08 14.53
N GLY A 214 -18.59 15.18 14.01
CA GLY A 214 -18.57 16.50 14.68
C GLY A 214 -17.20 17.14 14.76
N LYS A 215 -16.17 16.63 14.04
CA LYS A 215 -14.78 17.09 14.13
C LYS A 215 -14.34 17.95 12.96
N LYS A 216 -13.39 18.84 13.26
CA LYS A 216 -12.55 19.49 12.24
C LYS A 216 -11.36 18.58 11.95
N VAL A 217 -11.29 18.07 10.73
CA VAL A 217 -10.32 17.05 10.31
C VAL A 217 -9.26 17.67 9.42
N LEU A 218 -7.98 17.42 9.74
CA LEU A 218 -6.84 17.76 8.90
C LEU A 218 -6.24 16.47 8.32
N ASN A 219 -6.23 16.36 7.00
CA ASN A 219 -5.64 15.26 6.25
C ASN A 219 -4.35 15.72 5.57
N MET A 220 -3.22 15.29 6.09
CA MET A 220 -1.88 15.62 5.61
C MET A 220 -1.38 14.54 4.66
N PHE A 221 -0.69 14.94 3.58
CA PHE A 221 -0.32 14.05 2.45
C PHE A 221 -1.56 13.45 1.80
N SER A 222 -2.56 14.31 1.56
CA SER A 222 -3.94 13.90 1.28
C SER A 222 -4.12 13.17 -0.06
N TYR A 223 -3.17 13.25 -0.97
CA TYR A 223 -3.21 12.65 -2.31
C TYR A 223 -4.48 13.06 -3.08
N THR A 224 -5.47 12.17 -3.19
CA THR A 224 -6.78 12.44 -3.82
C THR A 224 -7.89 12.76 -2.81
N GLY A 225 -7.55 12.90 -1.53
CA GLY A 225 -8.49 13.28 -0.48
C GLY A 225 -9.36 12.15 0.06
N ALA A 226 -9.07 10.88 -0.21
CA ALA A 226 -9.91 9.75 0.20
C ALA A 226 -10.22 9.74 1.71
N PHE A 227 -9.25 10.05 2.58
CA PHE A 227 -9.49 10.19 4.02
C PHE A 227 -10.41 11.37 4.35
N SER A 228 -10.30 12.49 3.63
CA SER A 228 -11.16 13.66 3.84
C SER A 228 -12.60 13.36 3.45
N VAL A 229 -12.80 12.65 2.34
CA VAL A 229 -14.14 12.20 1.90
C VAL A 229 -14.73 11.25 2.94
N ALA A 230 -13.98 10.25 3.41
CA ALA A 230 -14.43 9.32 4.45
C ALA A 230 -14.80 10.06 5.75
N ALA A 231 -14.01 11.07 6.16
CA ALA A 231 -14.31 11.89 7.32
C ALA A 231 -15.59 12.72 7.13
N ALA A 232 -15.76 13.36 5.97
CA ALA A 232 -16.95 14.15 5.65
C ALA A 232 -18.21 13.28 5.62
N MET A 233 -18.15 12.10 4.98
CA MET A 233 -19.24 11.11 4.98
C MET A 233 -19.54 10.56 6.37
N GLY A 234 -18.55 10.47 7.26
CA GLY A 234 -18.68 10.12 8.68
C GLY A 234 -19.13 11.27 9.57
N GLY A 235 -19.54 12.42 9.00
CA GLY A 235 -20.12 13.55 9.73
C GLY A 235 -19.10 14.55 10.29
N ALA A 236 -17.90 14.63 9.72
CA ALA A 236 -16.97 15.73 10.05
C ALA A 236 -17.60 17.08 9.66
N ILE A 237 -17.45 18.07 10.53
CA ILE A 237 -18.01 19.43 10.28
C ILE A 237 -17.17 20.25 9.30
N GLU A 238 -15.88 19.94 9.20
CA GLU A 238 -14.95 20.57 8.27
C GLU A 238 -13.81 19.59 7.96
N THR A 239 -13.39 19.51 6.70
CA THR A 239 -12.15 18.83 6.33
C THR A 239 -11.17 19.79 5.68
N THR A 240 -9.88 19.59 5.93
CA THR A 240 -8.78 20.28 5.27
C THR A 240 -7.84 19.25 4.69
N SER A 241 -7.73 19.19 3.38
CA SER A 241 -6.81 18.30 2.65
C SER A 241 -5.56 19.07 2.25
N VAL A 242 -4.38 18.58 2.61
CA VAL A 242 -3.10 19.22 2.29
C VAL A 242 -2.21 18.27 1.51
N ASP A 243 -1.82 18.65 0.31
CA ASP A 243 -0.86 17.90 -0.52
C ASP A 243 -0.01 18.87 -1.35
N LEU A 244 1.23 18.46 -1.66
CA LEU A 244 2.15 19.27 -2.47
C LEU A 244 1.82 19.23 -3.97
N ALA A 245 1.23 18.14 -4.45
CA ALA A 245 0.98 17.91 -5.86
C ALA A 245 -0.19 18.74 -6.36
N LYS A 246 0.02 19.59 -7.38
CA LYS A 246 -1.05 20.42 -7.96
C LYS A 246 -2.26 19.62 -8.46
N ARG A 247 -2.02 18.40 -8.95
CA ARG A 247 -3.08 17.50 -9.41
C ARG A 247 -4.04 17.06 -8.28
N SER A 248 -3.60 17.10 -7.02
CA SER A 248 -4.42 16.73 -5.87
C SER A 248 -5.67 17.61 -5.74
N LEU A 249 -5.61 18.90 -6.13
CA LEU A 249 -6.74 19.81 -6.05
C LEU A 249 -7.96 19.29 -6.82
N LYS A 250 -7.79 19.06 -8.14
CA LYS A 250 -8.89 18.59 -9.00
C LYS A 250 -9.37 17.18 -8.62
N LYS A 251 -8.42 16.28 -8.33
CA LYS A 251 -8.74 14.89 -7.93
C LYS A 251 -9.52 14.88 -6.61
N THR A 252 -9.15 15.70 -5.64
CA THR A 252 -9.88 15.80 -4.36
C THR A 252 -11.26 16.41 -4.53
N GLN A 253 -11.40 17.45 -5.37
CA GLN A 253 -12.72 18.03 -5.72
C GLN A 253 -13.64 16.97 -6.32
N GLU A 254 -13.17 16.21 -7.29
CA GLU A 254 -13.90 15.14 -7.94
C GLU A 254 -14.38 14.06 -6.94
N GLN A 255 -13.55 13.68 -5.95
CA GLN A 255 -13.95 12.71 -4.93
C GLN A 255 -15.08 13.24 -4.04
N PHE A 256 -15.08 14.52 -3.69
CA PHE A 256 -16.18 15.15 -2.95
C PHE A 256 -17.47 15.23 -3.78
N GLU A 257 -17.37 15.72 -5.02
CA GLU A 257 -18.51 15.87 -5.96
C GLU A 257 -19.21 14.52 -6.20
N MET A 258 -18.45 13.45 -6.33
CA MET A 258 -18.96 12.10 -6.56
C MET A 258 -19.84 11.59 -5.41
N ASN A 259 -19.64 12.09 -4.20
CA ASN A 259 -20.43 11.75 -3.03
C ASN A 259 -21.45 12.85 -2.66
N ASN A 260 -21.75 13.77 -3.59
CA ASN A 260 -22.66 14.90 -3.40
C ASN A 260 -22.29 15.78 -2.18
N LEU A 261 -21.00 15.84 -1.85
CA LEU A 261 -20.49 16.68 -0.78
C LEU A 261 -20.23 18.10 -1.31
N ASP A 262 -20.61 19.12 -0.54
CA ASP A 262 -20.34 20.51 -0.91
C ASP A 262 -18.83 20.79 -0.85
N VAL A 263 -18.23 20.94 -2.03
CA VAL A 263 -16.80 21.23 -2.19
C VAL A 263 -16.42 22.57 -1.56
N THR A 264 -17.36 23.54 -1.53
CA THR A 264 -17.08 24.87 -0.96
C THR A 264 -16.93 24.85 0.56
N ALA A 265 -17.52 23.85 1.22
CA ALA A 265 -17.38 23.60 2.65
C ALA A 265 -16.08 22.87 3.01
N GLN A 266 -15.34 22.38 2.01
CA GLN A 266 -14.10 21.60 2.20
C GLN A 266 -12.88 22.43 1.77
N LYS A 267 -11.82 22.40 2.56
CA LYS A 267 -10.57 23.11 2.24
C LYS A 267 -9.60 22.18 1.55
N ILE A 268 -9.15 22.53 0.35
CA ILE A 268 -8.15 21.77 -0.40
C ILE A 268 -6.96 22.69 -0.67
N ILE A 269 -5.82 22.37 -0.07
CA ILE A 269 -4.64 23.22 0.00
C ILE A 269 -3.48 22.55 -0.73
N VAL A 270 -3.00 23.15 -1.81
CA VAL A 270 -1.79 22.72 -2.50
C VAL A 270 -0.58 23.40 -1.84
N MET A 271 0.04 22.71 -0.89
CA MET A 271 1.16 23.24 -0.11
C MET A 271 2.03 22.11 0.45
N ASP A 272 3.30 22.40 0.71
CA ASP A 272 4.17 21.51 1.50
C ASP A 272 3.61 21.38 2.91
N VAL A 273 3.58 20.14 3.43
CA VAL A 273 2.98 19.82 4.75
C VAL A 273 3.66 20.60 5.89
N PHE A 274 4.99 20.71 5.90
CA PHE A 274 5.71 21.46 6.94
C PHE A 274 5.46 22.96 6.84
N GLU A 275 5.30 23.50 5.64
CA GLU A 275 4.91 24.90 5.47
C GLU A 275 3.45 25.12 5.88
N TYR A 276 2.60 24.13 5.69
CA TYR A 276 1.21 24.22 6.18
C TYR A 276 1.14 24.24 7.70
N PHE A 277 1.91 23.44 8.42
CA PHE A 277 1.96 23.51 9.89
C PHE A 277 2.36 24.91 10.39
N LYS A 278 3.37 25.52 9.78
CA LYS A 278 3.78 26.90 10.11
C LYS A 278 2.66 27.90 9.82
N TYR A 279 1.98 27.76 8.68
CA TYR A 279 0.84 28.58 8.31
C TYR A 279 -0.30 28.43 9.32
N ALA A 280 -0.71 27.20 9.64
CA ALA A 280 -1.79 26.91 10.57
C ALA A 280 -1.49 27.47 11.98
N LYS A 281 -0.26 27.29 12.48
CA LYS A 281 0.19 27.85 13.76
C LYS A 281 0.11 29.37 13.78
N ARG A 282 0.62 30.05 12.74
CA ARG A 282 0.56 31.52 12.63
C ARG A 282 -0.87 32.03 12.55
N LYS A 283 -1.78 31.27 11.93
CA LYS A 283 -3.20 31.59 11.81
C LYS A 283 -4.04 31.09 13.00
N GLN A 284 -3.41 30.48 14.00
CA GLN A 284 -4.09 29.90 15.16
C GLN A 284 -5.21 28.92 14.80
N LEU A 285 -5.03 28.18 13.68
CA LEU A 285 -5.96 27.13 13.28
C LEU A 285 -5.79 25.93 14.21
N THR A 286 -6.90 25.31 14.59
CA THR A 286 -6.92 24.09 15.41
C THR A 286 -7.78 23.03 14.77
N TYR A 287 -7.40 21.76 14.99
CA TYR A 287 -8.06 20.58 14.46
C TYR A 287 -8.35 19.58 15.56
N ASP A 288 -9.48 18.89 15.46
CA ASP A 288 -9.88 17.87 16.45
C ASP A 288 -9.34 16.48 16.08
N LEU A 289 -9.06 16.27 14.77
CA LEU A 289 -8.46 15.07 14.28
C LEU A 289 -7.43 15.40 13.18
N ILE A 290 -6.22 14.86 13.33
CA ILE A 290 -5.13 15.04 12.36
C ILE A 290 -4.70 13.66 11.84
N ILE A 291 -4.69 13.50 10.51
CA ILE A 291 -4.28 12.28 9.82
C ILE A 291 -2.90 12.53 9.21
N LEU A 292 -1.95 11.65 9.53
CA LEU A 292 -0.57 11.68 9.06
C LEU A 292 -0.30 10.39 8.29
N ASP A 293 -0.34 10.43 6.96
CA ASP A 293 -0.02 9.29 6.09
C ASP A 293 1.06 9.64 5.07
N PRO A 294 2.28 9.97 5.53
CA PRO A 294 3.36 10.35 4.64
C PRO A 294 3.87 9.17 3.81
N PRO A 295 4.40 9.41 2.61
CA PRO A 295 5.18 8.41 1.89
C PRO A 295 6.43 8.03 2.72
N SER A 296 6.90 6.78 2.59
CA SER A 296 8.11 6.31 3.28
C SER A 296 9.34 7.19 3.04
N PHE A 297 9.38 7.79 1.84
CA PHE A 297 10.40 8.72 1.38
C PHE A 297 9.78 9.81 0.51
N ALA A 298 10.12 11.07 0.79
CA ALA A 298 9.78 12.20 -0.06
C ALA A 298 10.96 13.17 -0.18
N ARG A 299 11.09 13.81 -1.31
CA ARG A 299 12.09 14.84 -1.55
C ARG A 299 11.42 16.03 -2.24
N ASN A 300 11.55 17.20 -1.63
CA ASN A 300 11.26 18.47 -2.28
C ASN A 300 12.57 19.26 -2.49
N LYS A 301 12.49 20.46 -3.09
CA LYS A 301 13.64 21.30 -3.36
C LYS A 301 14.46 21.68 -2.10
N LYS A 302 13.85 21.63 -0.90
CA LYS A 302 14.42 22.16 0.35
C LYS A 302 14.70 21.08 1.40
N LYS A 303 13.98 19.95 1.38
CA LYS A 303 14.00 18.95 2.45
C LYS A 303 13.88 17.54 1.88
N VAL A 304 14.60 16.62 2.50
CA VAL A 304 14.43 15.17 2.33
C VAL A 304 13.70 14.66 3.56
N PHE A 305 12.55 14.06 3.36
CA PHE A 305 11.78 13.39 4.40
C PHE A 305 11.99 11.87 4.32
N ARG A 306 12.25 11.27 5.47
CA ARG A 306 12.27 9.81 5.65
C ARG A 306 11.52 9.47 6.92
N VAL A 307 10.57 8.57 6.86
CA VAL A 307 9.80 8.12 8.04
C VAL A 307 10.72 7.76 9.20
N SER A 308 11.75 6.94 8.95
CA SER A 308 12.70 6.47 9.98
C SER A 308 13.48 7.58 10.71
N LYS A 309 13.43 8.83 10.23
CA LYS A 309 14.20 9.95 10.80
C LYS A 309 13.36 11.17 11.16
N ASN A 310 12.27 11.39 10.43
CA ASN A 310 11.56 12.68 10.48
C ASN A 310 10.10 12.56 10.95
N TYR A 311 9.61 11.35 11.25
CA TYR A 311 8.20 11.18 11.63
C TYR A 311 7.85 11.92 12.95
N GLY A 312 8.75 11.92 13.92
CA GLY A 312 8.58 12.67 15.18
C GLY A 312 8.32 14.17 14.96
N GLU A 313 8.98 14.79 13.97
CA GLU A 313 8.73 16.19 13.61
C GLU A 313 7.28 16.43 13.18
N LEU A 314 6.69 15.51 12.39
CA LEU A 314 5.27 15.61 12.02
C LEU A 314 4.35 15.52 13.24
N VAL A 315 4.64 14.61 14.16
CA VAL A 315 3.88 14.46 15.42
C VAL A 315 3.96 15.71 16.25
N LYS A 316 5.17 16.26 16.47
CA LYS A 316 5.41 17.49 17.20
C LYS A 316 4.66 18.69 16.61
N ASP A 317 4.74 18.86 15.28
CA ASP A 317 4.04 19.93 14.58
C ASP A 317 2.52 19.76 14.70
N SER A 318 2.01 18.52 14.59
CA SER A 318 0.59 18.21 14.78
C SER A 318 0.09 18.60 16.17
N LEU A 319 0.84 18.28 17.23
CA LEU A 319 0.49 18.68 18.59
C LEU A 319 0.31 20.19 18.71
N SER A 320 1.08 21.00 17.97
CA SER A 320 1.00 22.46 18.06
C SER A 320 -0.32 23.06 17.56
N ILE A 321 -1.06 22.32 16.70
CA ILE A 321 -2.33 22.74 16.09
C ILE A 321 -3.49 21.80 16.39
N LEU A 322 -3.27 20.78 17.24
CA LEU A 322 -4.31 19.88 17.73
C LEU A 322 -5.13 20.57 18.81
N SER A 323 -6.43 20.36 18.88
CA SER A 323 -7.29 20.82 19.98
C SER A 323 -6.88 20.18 21.32
N SER A 324 -7.42 20.70 22.45
CA SER A 324 -7.07 20.22 23.79
C SER A 324 -7.40 18.74 24.02
N GLU A 325 -8.46 18.24 23.39
CA GLU A 325 -8.87 16.83 23.40
C GLU A 325 -8.97 16.32 21.98
N GLY A 326 -7.82 16.23 21.29
CA GLY A 326 -7.74 15.87 19.88
C GLY A 326 -7.32 14.42 19.64
N THR A 327 -7.44 14.01 18.40
CA THR A 327 -7.05 12.67 17.94
C THR A 327 -5.96 12.78 16.87
N ILE A 328 -4.95 11.90 16.93
CA ILE A 328 -3.96 11.73 15.86
C ILE A 328 -4.07 10.32 15.29
N ILE A 329 -4.22 10.24 13.97
CA ILE A 329 -4.04 9.01 13.19
C ILE A 329 -2.64 9.08 12.59
N ALA A 330 -1.74 8.23 13.08
CA ALA A 330 -0.36 8.15 12.62
C ALA A 330 -0.16 6.88 11.80
N SER A 331 0.17 7.02 10.52
CA SER A 331 0.32 5.91 9.57
C SER A 331 1.71 5.87 8.93
N THR A 332 2.17 4.67 8.62
CA THR A 332 3.34 4.44 7.76
C THR A 332 3.28 3.09 7.05
N ASN A 333 3.73 3.07 5.79
CA ASN A 333 3.97 1.87 4.99
C ASN A 333 5.48 1.50 4.90
N ALA A 334 6.33 2.12 5.72
CA ALA A 334 7.77 1.89 5.71
C ALA A 334 8.12 0.50 6.26
N ALA A 335 8.41 -0.46 5.39
CA ALA A 335 8.74 -1.84 5.78
C ALA A 335 10.03 -1.96 6.61
N ASN A 336 10.94 -0.98 6.51
CA ASN A 336 12.19 -0.92 7.27
C ASN A 336 12.06 -0.30 8.68
N VAL A 337 10.85 0.03 9.11
CA VAL A 337 10.55 0.54 10.45
C VAL A 337 9.67 -0.48 11.16
N SER A 338 10.11 -1.02 12.29
CA SER A 338 9.29 -1.97 13.07
C SER A 338 8.09 -1.27 13.74
N ILE A 339 7.12 -2.05 14.20
CA ILE A 339 5.96 -1.53 14.94
C ILE A 339 6.41 -0.75 16.17
N GLU A 340 7.31 -1.35 16.96
CA GLU A 340 7.84 -0.76 18.19
C GLU A 340 8.63 0.52 17.92
N GLN A 341 9.47 0.52 16.88
CA GLN A 341 10.19 1.72 16.47
C GLN A 341 9.23 2.83 16.07
N PHE A 342 8.18 2.52 15.31
CA PHE A 342 7.19 3.51 14.88
C PHE A 342 6.40 4.06 16.06
N LYS A 343 5.94 3.20 16.95
CA LYS A 343 5.27 3.57 18.20
C LYS A 343 6.14 4.49 19.06
N ASN A 344 7.40 4.11 19.26
CA ASN A 344 8.35 4.91 20.04
C ASN A 344 8.60 6.29 19.43
N MET A 345 8.69 6.40 18.10
CA MET A 345 8.83 7.71 17.43
C MET A 345 7.67 8.66 17.76
N ILE A 346 6.45 8.12 17.88
CA ILE A 346 5.24 8.90 18.15
C ILE A 346 5.17 9.26 19.64
N GLU A 347 5.28 8.26 20.52
CA GLU A 347 5.08 8.43 21.96
C GLU A 347 6.17 9.28 22.62
N THR A 348 7.41 9.25 22.08
CA THR A 348 8.49 10.12 22.52
C THR A 348 8.12 11.60 22.39
N GLU A 349 7.44 11.99 21.29
CA GLU A 349 7.01 13.38 21.10
C GLU A 349 5.85 13.78 22.02
N PHE A 350 4.96 12.84 22.35
CA PHE A 350 3.89 13.08 23.34
C PHE A 350 4.46 13.34 24.74
N VAL A 351 5.44 12.50 25.14
CA VAL A 351 6.14 12.69 26.44
C VAL A 351 6.90 14.00 26.44
N ALA A 352 7.64 14.33 25.38
CA ALA A 352 8.40 15.58 25.27
C ALA A 352 7.50 16.81 25.31
N ALA A 353 6.28 16.72 24.80
CA ALA A 353 5.29 17.79 24.86
C ALA A 353 4.50 17.84 26.18
N ASN A 354 4.77 16.91 27.11
CA ASN A 354 4.06 16.78 28.40
C ASN A 354 2.53 16.70 28.25
N VAL A 355 2.05 15.93 27.25
CA VAL A 355 0.62 15.69 27.01
C VAL A 355 0.22 14.29 27.48
N ALA A 356 -0.98 14.16 28.02
CA ALA A 356 -1.55 12.84 28.29
C ALA A 356 -2.05 12.19 26.98
N PHE A 357 -1.80 10.93 26.79
CA PHE A 357 -2.22 10.21 25.60
C PHE A 357 -2.71 8.80 25.91
N LYS A 358 -3.58 8.29 25.03
CA LYS A 358 -4.08 6.92 25.08
C LYS A 358 -4.17 6.37 23.67
N GLU A 359 -3.52 5.25 23.40
CA GLU A 359 -3.76 4.48 22.20
C GLU A 359 -5.22 3.95 22.23
N ARG A 360 -6.01 4.31 21.22
CA ARG A 360 -7.39 3.86 21.05
C ARG A 360 -7.45 2.52 20.36
N THR A 361 -6.73 2.42 19.26
CA THR A 361 -6.65 1.24 18.42
C THR A 361 -5.45 1.35 17.47
N HIS A 362 -5.12 0.25 16.82
CA HIS A 362 -4.13 0.23 15.75
C HIS A 362 -4.61 -0.68 14.62
N TYR A 363 -4.11 -0.42 13.41
CA TYR A 363 -4.42 -1.17 12.21
C TYR A 363 -3.16 -1.70 11.54
N ARG A 364 -3.30 -2.81 10.87
CA ARG A 364 -2.35 -3.43 9.97
C ARG A 364 -3.00 -3.56 8.59
N LEU A 365 -2.37 -4.33 7.69
CA LEU A 365 -2.96 -4.63 6.39
C LEU A 365 -4.35 -5.26 6.53
N PRO A 366 -5.33 -4.86 5.71
CA PRO A 366 -6.64 -5.47 5.65
C PRO A 366 -6.61 -6.97 5.28
N GLN A 367 -7.69 -7.67 5.51
CA GLN A 367 -7.79 -9.12 5.34
C GLN A 367 -7.48 -9.60 3.90
N ASP A 368 -7.82 -8.82 2.88
CA ASP A 368 -7.51 -9.12 1.48
C ASP A 368 -6.02 -9.03 1.15
N PHE A 369 -5.24 -8.32 1.96
CA PHE A 369 -3.78 -8.26 1.86
C PHE A 369 -3.14 -9.43 2.61
N GLN A 370 -3.24 -10.63 2.05
CA GLN A 370 -2.63 -11.81 2.66
C GLN A 370 -1.14 -11.61 2.88
N THR A 371 -0.64 -12.08 4.01
CA THR A 371 0.78 -11.97 4.40
C THR A 371 1.38 -13.35 4.60
N ASN A 372 2.69 -13.46 4.44
CA ASN A 372 3.43 -14.68 4.70
C ASN A 372 3.96 -14.65 6.15
N GLU A 373 3.64 -15.67 6.95
CA GLU A 373 4.06 -15.76 8.36
C GLU A 373 5.59 -15.82 8.53
N PHE A 374 6.29 -16.37 7.53
CA PHE A 374 7.76 -16.44 7.51
C PHE A 374 8.42 -15.18 6.96
N PHE A 375 7.62 -14.18 6.53
CA PHE A 375 8.07 -12.90 6.00
C PHE A 375 7.31 -11.73 6.64
N PRO A 376 7.56 -11.46 7.92
CA PRO A 376 6.81 -10.44 8.68
C PRO A 376 6.93 -9.03 8.10
N GLU A 377 7.99 -8.73 7.35
CA GLU A 377 8.19 -7.46 6.63
C GLU A 377 7.14 -7.21 5.55
N GLY A 378 6.48 -8.27 5.07
CA GLY A 378 5.36 -8.20 4.12
C GLY A 378 4.13 -7.53 4.71
N ASN A 379 3.94 -7.60 6.03
CA ASN A 379 2.89 -6.85 6.72
C ASN A 379 3.40 -5.43 7.05
N TYR A 380 3.53 -4.62 6.03
CA TYR A 380 4.24 -3.34 6.09
C TYR A 380 3.44 -2.19 6.73
N LEU A 381 2.10 -2.22 6.69
CA LEU A 381 1.28 -1.13 7.19
C LEU A 381 1.27 -1.10 8.72
N LYS A 382 1.42 0.09 9.28
CA LYS A 382 1.31 0.38 10.71
C LYS A 382 0.53 1.66 10.88
N VAL A 383 -0.61 1.58 11.55
CA VAL A 383 -1.43 2.76 11.86
C VAL A 383 -1.78 2.72 13.34
N PHE A 384 -1.53 3.82 14.04
CA PHE A 384 -1.95 4.02 15.41
C PHE A 384 -2.91 5.19 15.52
N ILE A 385 -3.97 5.03 16.30
CA ILE A 385 -4.93 6.09 16.63
C ILE A 385 -4.78 6.44 18.10
N TYR A 386 -4.35 7.68 18.36
CA TYR A 386 -4.15 8.19 19.70
C TYR A 386 -5.17 9.29 20.04
N GLN A 387 -5.77 9.18 21.21
CA GLN A 387 -6.46 10.27 21.87
C GLN A 387 -5.46 11.05 22.69
N ILE A 388 -5.41 12.36 22.50
CA ILE A 388 -4.49 13.27 23.20
C ILE A 388 -5.31 14.21 24.09
N LYS A 389 -4.78 14.49 25.29
CA LYS A 389 -5.31 15.48 26.22
C LYS A 389 -4.16 16.39 26.66
N LYS A 390 -4.26 17.68 26.31
CA LYS A 390 -3.31 18.73 26.72
C LYS A 390 -3.65 19.31 28.08
#